data_7d88fc9f82758781512f9837b8a1de9b
#
_entry.id   7d88fc9f82758781512f9837b8a1de9b
#
_cell.length_a   1.000
_cell.length_b   1.000
_cell.length_c   1.000
_cell.angle_alpha   90.00
_cell.angle_beta   90.00
_cell.angle_gamma   90.00
#
_symmetry.space_group_name_H-M   'P 1'
#
loop_
_entity.id
_entity.type
_entity.pdbx_description
1 polymer ?
#
loop_
_entity_poly.entity_id
_entity_poly.type
_entity_poly.pdbx_seq_one_letter_code
_entity_poly.pdbx_strand_id
1 'polypeptide(L)'
;IIGGASGDLMLASYLRGHSMGSAVSYRRATGMLPAPWRQGARMWRTSLPLDYAEAIRHGHESSGLDLALTAAIIRFESNFNPASHSHAGAIGLLQVKRNTGNNVAVPCLGERKVSRRDLEEPMRNLRLGSIYIRELIHRHHDNWAVALAAYNAGPGTASWWLSRFAGLNSDTFVEQITYPNTVGYLKRILGVTPMYWSLHYPLLGRKPVAPELPLQVPDNVLPFLDESGGRCPGAKEDS
;
A
#
# COMPACT_ATOMS: atom_id res chain seq x y z
N ILE A 1 20.20 -25.74 16.21
CA ILE A 1 20.87 -24.44 15.96
C ILE A 1 21.09 -24.34 14.45
N ILE A 2 20.08 -23.88 13.72
CA ILE A 2 20.25 -23.43 12.33
C ILE A 2 20.07 -21.90 12.38
N GLY A 3 21.03 -21.23 12.95
CA GLY A 3 21.14 -19.79 13.03
C GLY A 3 22.36 -19.33 12.26
N GLY A 4 22.29 -19.37 10.96
CA GLY A 4 23.29 -18.82 10.08
C GLY A 4 22.64 -18.22 8.85
N ALA A 5 23.40 -17.60 7.97
CA ALA A 5 22.98 -17.01 6.71
C ALA A 5 21.95 -17.83 5.89
N SER A 6 21.94 -19.17 6.10
CA SER A 6 21.01 -20.09 5.45
C SER A 6 19.56 -19.95 5.91
N GLY A 7 19.32 -19.74 7.21
CA GLY A 7 17.95 -19.55 7.75
C GLY A 7 17.33 -18.27 7.26
N ASP A 8 18.15 -17.29 7.15
CA ASP A 8 17.77 -15.97 6.69
C ASP A 8 17.48 -15.96 5.17
N LEU A 9 18.24 -16.69 4.35
CA LEU A 9 18.00 -16.89 2.92
C LEU A 9 16.72 -17.65 2.66
N MET A 10 16.39 -18.66 3.47
CA MET A 10 15.12 -19.38 3.39
C MET A 10 13.94 -18.48 3.69
N LEU A 11 14.04 -17.64 4.72
CA LEU A 11 12.99 -16.69 5.08
C LEU A 11 12.82 -15.61 4.01
N ALA A 12 13.91 -15.09 3.45
CA ALA A 12 13.89 -14.14 2.35
C ALA A 12 13.29 -14.75 1.07
N SER A 13 13.63 -15.98 0.76
CA SER A 13 13.06 -16.74 -0.36
C SER A 13 11.56 -17.00 -0.15
N TYR A 14 11.18 -17.36 1.07
CA TYR A 14 9.80 -17.60 1.45
C TYR A 14 8.94 -16.33 1.33
N LEU A 15 9.42 -15.18 1.81
CA LEU A 15 8.75 -13.90 1.70
C LEU A 15 8.63 -13.40 0.25
N ARG A 16 9.54 -13.78 -0.64
CA ARG A 16 9.44 -13.47 -2.07
C ARG A 16 8.40 -14.29 -2.81
N GLY A 17 8.18 -15.52 -2.38
CA GLY A 17 7.39 -16.50 -3.15
C GLY A 17 6.00 -16.81 -2.61
N HIS A 18 5.70 -16.53 -1.36
CA HIS A 18 4.51 -17.05 -0.71
C HIS A 18 3.64 -15.99 -0.03
N SER A 19 2.33 -16.21 -0.16
CA SER A 19 1.31 -15.45 0.55
C SER A 19 1.38 -15.69 2.07
N MET A 20 0.94 -14.76 2.84
CA MET A 20 1.02 -14.70 4.30
C MET A 20 0.15 -15.70 5.11
N GLY A 21 -0.17 -16.90 4.60
CA GLY A 21 -0.33 -18.05 5.50
C GLY A 21 0.86 -18.16 6.47
N SER A 22 1.81 -17.32 6.24
CA SER A 22 3.11 -17.11 6.85
C SER A 22 3.20 -15.97 7.85
N ALA A 23 2.16 -15.15 8.10
CA ALA A 23 2.27 -14.23 9.26
C ALA A 23 2.34 -15.03 10.57
N VAL A 24 1.68 -16.19 10.63
CA VAL A 24 1.82 -17.15 11.74
C VAL A 24 3.19 -17.81 11.69
N SER A 25 3.66 -18.21 10.50
CA SER A 25 5.00 -18.76 10.31
C SER A 25 6.08 -17.70 10.51
N TYR A 26 5.80 -16.45 10.15
CA TYR A 26 6.65 -15.30 10.40
C TYR A 26 6.77 -15.00 11.91
N ARG A 27 5.67 -14.94 12.67
CA ARG A 27 5.73 -14.84 14.14
C ARG A 27 6.47 -16.02 14.78
N ARG A 28 6.31 -17.22 14.24
CA ARG A 28 7.05 -18.39 14.69
C ARG A 28 8.54 -18.29 14.35
N ALA A 29 8.89 -17.89 13.13
CA ALA A 29 10.26 -17.71 12.71
C ALA A 29 10.94 -16.53 13.43
N THR A 30 10.25 -15.41 13.64
CA THR A 30 10.79 -14.26 14.38
C THR A 30 10.86 -14.50 15.88
N GLY A 31 9.98 -15.35 16.45
CA GLY A 31 10.11 -15.83 17.83
C GLY A 31 11.22 -16.83 18.03
N MET A 32 11.75 -17.43 16.95
CA MET A 32 12.88 -18.35 16.96
C MET A 32 14.22 -17.69 16.62
N LEU A 33 14.22 -16.44 16.16
CA LEU A 33 15.43 -15.67 15.88
C LEU A 33 15.90 -15.02 17.19
N PRO A 34 17.10 -15.38 17.70
CA PRO A 34 17.69 -14.63 18.80
C PRO A 34 17.93 -13.20 18.33
N ALA A 35 17.49 -12.20 19.12
CA ALA A 35 17.95 -10.85 18.86
C ALA A 35 19.50 -10.87 18.76
N PRO A 36 20.08 -10.29 17.72
CA PRO A 36 19.75 -8.97 17.24
C PRO A 36 19.40 -8.92 15.75
N TRP A 37 18.35 -8.24 15.45
CA TRP A 37 17.90 -7.74 14.14
C TRP A 37 19.03 -7.24 13.22
N ARG A 38 20.12 -6.78 13.82
CA ARG A 38 21.20 -6.08 13.14
C ARG A 38 22.00 -6.94 12.16
N GLN A 39 22.09 -8.25 12.39
CA GLN A 39 22.79 -9.16 11.46
C GLN A 39 21.91 -9.59 10.28
N GLY A 40 20.59 -9.66 10.47
CA GLY A 40 19.61 -9.95 9.41
C GLY A 40 19.17 -8.74 8.60
N ALA A 41 19.44 -7.50 9.05
CA ALA A 41 18.93 -6.28 8.40
C ALA A 41 19.33 -6.16 6.92
N ARG A 42 20.52 -6.61 6.54
CA ARG A 42 20.98 -6.59 5.16
C ARG A 42 20.13 -7.47 4.26
N MET A 43 19.73 -8.62 4.75
CA MET A 43 18.96 -9.60 4.04
C MET A 43 17.48 -9.24 3.97
N TRP A 44 16.95 -8.68 5.05
CA TRP A 44 15.63 -8.09 5.05
C TRP A 44 15.51 -6.96 4.03
N ARG A 45 16.51 -6.09 3.90
CA ARG A 45 16.55 -5.04 2.87
C ARG A 45 16.57 -5.60 1.46
N THR A 46 17.21 -6.77 1.23
CA THR A 46 17.16 -7.45 -0.07
C THR A 46 15.78 -8.03 -0.37
N SER A 47 15.06 -8.48 0.65
CA SER A 47 13.71 -9.06 0.51
C SER A 47 12.61 -8.00 0.43
N LEU A 48 12.84 -6.87 1.08
CA LEU A 48 11.98 -5.68 1.10
C LEU A 48 12.80 -4.49 0.57
N PRO A 49 13.06 -4.45 -0.74
CA PRO A 49 13.84 -3.36 -1.34
C PRO A 49 13.09 -2.04 -1.22
N LEU A 50 13.81 -0.93 -1.25
CA LEU A 50 13.28 0.41 -1.34
C LEU A 50 13.84 1.10 -2.61
N ASP A 51 13.59 0.48 -3.75
CA ASP A 51 13.88 1.11 -5.03
C ASP A 51 12.93 2.30 -5.24
N TYR A 52 13.33 3.26 -6.04
CA TYR A 52 12.54 4.47 -6.31
C TYR A 52 12.22 5.33 -5.07
N ALA A 53 13.10 5.38 -4.07
CA ALA A 53 12.88 6.13 -2.82
C ALA A 53 12.55 7.62 -3.06
N GLU A 54 13.14 8.24 -4.09
CA GLU A 54 12.84 9.62 -4.48
C GLU A 54 11.42 9.76 -5.01
N ALA A 55 10.99 8.86 -5.88
CA ALA A 55 9.63 8.85 -6.40
C ALA A 55 8.59 8.56 -5.30
N ILE A 56 8.91 7.68 -4.35
CA ILE A 56 8.08 7.42 -3.16
C ILE A 56 7.93 8.70 -2.33
N ARG A 57 9.04 9.42 -2.08
CA ARG A 57 8.97 10.71 -1.37
C ARG A 57 8.14 11.74 -2.09
N HIS A 58 8.31 11.87 -3.41
CA HIS A 58 7.50 12.77 -4.22
C HIS A 58 6.00 12.42 -4.17
N GLY A 59 5.65 11.14 -4.20
CA GLY A 59 4.27 10.67 -3.99
C GLY A 59 3.73 11.07 -2.62
N HIS A 60 4.53 10.93 -1.57
CA HIS A 60 4.19 11.38 -0.22
C HIS A 60 3.99 12.89 -0.15
N GLU A 61 4.91 13.68 -0.70
CA GLU A 61 4.84 15.16 -0.72
C GLU A 61 3.57 15.65 -1.44
N SER A 62 3.14 14.91 -2.47
CA SER A 62 1.96 15.25 -3.26
C SER A 62 0.63 14.83 -2.62
N SER A 63 0.63 13.88 -1.67
CA SER A 63 -0.60 13.25 -1.17
C SER A 63 -0.68 13.11 0.34
N GLY A 64 0.46 13.12 1.04
CA GLY A 64 0.55 12.73 2.44
C GLY A 64 0.43 11.22 2.69
N LEU A 65 0.44 10.37 1.65
CA LEU A 65 0.40 8.93 1.81
C LEU A 65 1.66 8.44 2.54
N ASP A 66 1.50 7.53 3.51
CA ASP A 66 2.61 6.98 4.27
C ASP A 66 3.65 6.30 3.37
N LEU A 67 4.94 6.60 3.61
CA LEU A 67 6.05 6.14 2.77
C LEU A 67 6.24 4.63 2.83
N ALA A 68 6.08 4.03 4.01
CA ALA A 68 6.24 2.59 4.19
C ALA A 68 5.06 1.82 3.62
N LEU A 69 3.84 2.36 3.77
CA LEU A 69 2.65 1.83 3.12
C LEU A 69 2.80 1.87 1.59
N THR A 70 3.28 2.99 1.04
CA THR A 70 3.55 3.12 -0.40
C THR A 70 4.52 2.05 -0.89
N ALA A 71 5.64 1.87 -0.18
CA ALA A 71 6.63 0.84 -0.53
C ALA A 71 6.04 -0.59 -0.43
N ALA A 72 5.22 -0.86 0.59
CA ALA A 72 4.53 -2.14 0.75
C ALA A 72 3.56 -2.40 -0.40
N ILE A 73 2.80 -1.40 -0.85
CA ILE A 73 1.89 -1.52 -2.00
C ILE A 73 2.69 -1.82 -3.27
N ILE A 74 3.74 -1.04 -3.58
CA ILE A 74 4.60 -1.26 -4.75
C ILE A 74 5.16 -2.69 -4.77
N ARG A 75 5.57 -3.20 -3.60
CA ARG A 75 6.12 -4.56 -3.47
C ARG A 75 5.16 -5.64 -3.97
N PHE A 76 3.88 -5.48 -3.72
CA PHE A 76 2.86 -6.49 -4.08
C PHE A 76 2.11 -6.18 -5.37
N GLU A 77 2.11 -4.94 -5.83
CA GLU A 77 1.50 -4.56 -7.10
C GLU A 77 2.42 -4.87 -8.31
N SER A 78 3.69 -4.50 -8.21
CA SER A 78 4.61 -4.57 -9.34
C SER A 78 5.95 -5.24 -9.02
N ASN A 79 6.23 -5.54 -7.76
CA ASN A 79 7.56 -5.94 -7.31
C ASN A 79 8.64 -4.93 -7.73
N PHE A 80 8.34 -3.64 -7.64
CA PHE A 80 9.19 -2.53 -8.09
C PHE A 80 9.52 -2.52 -9.60
N ASN A 81 8.71 -3.16 -10.43
CA ASN A 81 8.86 -3.11 -11.88
C ASN A 81 7.96 -2.00 -12.48
N PRO A 82 8.54 -0.88 -12.97
CA PRO A 82 7.76 0.22 -13.54
C PRO A 82 7.09 -0.14 -14.87
N ALA A 83 7.58 -1.15 -15.56
CA ALA A 83 7.01 -1.65 -16.80
C ALA A 83 5.96 -2.77 -16.58
N SER A 84 5.52 -2.97 -15.33
CA SER A 84 4.51 -3.99 -15.00
C SER A 84 3.15 -3.64 -15.60
N HIS A 85 2.52 -4.64 -16.23
CA HIS A 85 1.18 -4.53 -16.81
C HIS A 85 0.33 -5.70 -16.37
N SER A 86 -0.88 -5.41 -15.87
CA SER A 86 -1.86 -6.46 -15.58
C SER A 86 -2.80 -6.72 -16.75
N HIS A 87 -3.40 -7.90 -16.78
CA HIS A 87 -4.47 -8.21 -17.75
C HIS A 87 -5.68 -7.28 -17.62
N ALA A 88 -5.89 -6.69 -16.45
CA ALA A 88 -6.97 -5.73 -16.20
C ALA A 88 -6.61 -4.29 -16.59
N GLY A 89 -5.45 -4.07 -17.27
CA GLY A 89 -5.02 -2.78 -17.77
C GLY A 89 -4.42 -1.84 -16.70
N ALA A 90 -4.00 -2.37 -15.54
CA ALA A 90 -3.23 -1.63 -14.55
C ALA A 90 -1.76 -1.55 -14.97
N ILE A 91 -1.08 -0.44 -14.67
CA ILE A 91 0.24 -0.10 -15.21
C ILE A 91 1.14 0.47 -14.12
N GLY A 92 2.42 0.08 -14.16
CA GLY A 92 3.50 0.69 -13.40
C GLY A 92 3.60 0.27 -11.93
N LEU A 93 4.34 1.04 -11.15
CA LEU A 93 4.72 0.70 -9.79
C LEU A 93 3.54 0.44 -8.87
N LEU A 94 2.54 1.31 -8.89
CA LEU A 94 1.31 1.19 -8.10
C LEU A 94 0.17 0.53 -8.87
N GLN A 95 0.40 -0.01 -10.08
CA GLN A 95 -0.64 -0.64 -10.90
C GLN A 95 -1.88 0.25 -11.10
N VAL A 96 -1.65 1.48 -11.53
CA VAL A 96 -2.70 2.48 -11.75
C VAL A 96 -3.39 2.22 -13.10
N LYS A 97 -4.72 2.16 -13.14
CA LYS A 97 -5.48 2.14 -14.39
C LYS A 97 -5.55 3.53 -15.00
N ARG A 98 -5.60 3.63 -16.34
CA ARG A 98 -5.67 4.94 -17.03
C ARG A 98 -6.85 5.78 -16.58
N ASN A 99 -8.03 5.18 -16.40
CA ASN A 99 -9.20 5.90 -15.91
C ASN A 99 -8.98 6.44 -14.49
N THR A 100 -8.38 5.64 -13.60
CA THR A 100 -8.00 6.07 -12.25
C THR A 100 -7.01 7.24 -12.31
N GLY A 101 -5.96 7.12 -13.15
CA GLY A 101 -5.01 8.21 -13.36
C GLY A 101 -5.66 9.48 -13.91
N ASN A 102 -6.62 9.36 -14.83
CA ASN A 102 -7.37 10.49 -15.37
C ASN A 102 -8.26 11.17 -14.32
N ASN A 103 -8.88 10.38 -13.42
CA ASN A 103 -9.70 10.90 -12.33
C ASN A 103 -8.90 11.68 -11.28
N VAL A 104 -7.58 11.56 -11.29
CA VAL A 104 -6.66 12.37 -10.47
C VAL A 104 -6.06 13.50 -11.30
N ALA A 105 -5.47 13.19 -12.47
CA ALA A 105 -4.72 14.15 -13.26
C ALA A 105 -5.59 15.34 -13.70
N VAL A 106 -6.79 15.09 -14.17
CA VAL A 106 -7.65 16.15 -14.74
C VAL A 106 -8.27 17.01 -13.63
N PRO A 107 -9.09 16.47 -12.69
CA PRO A 107 -9.77 17.30 -11.69
C PRO A 107 -8.83 17.78 -10.57
N CYS A 108 -7.86 16.97 -10.15
CA CYS A 108 -7.01 17.33 -9.02
C CYS A 108 -5.76 18.13 -9.37
N LEU A 109 -5.21 17.91 -10.56
CA LEU A 109 -3.94 18.52 -10.95
C LEU A 109 -4.08 19.51 -12.10
N GLY A 110 -5.27 19.64 -12.69
CA GLY A 110 -5.48 20.49 -13.88
C GLY A 110 -4.68 20.05 -15.10
N GLU A 111 -4.31 18.78 -15.17
CA GLU A 111 -3.41 18.26 -16.18
C GLU A 111 -4.15 17.54 -17.33
N ARG A 112 -3.45 17.26 -18.41
CA ARG A 112 -3.98 16.46 -19.51
C ARG A 112 -4.27 15.02 -19.12
N LYS A 113 -5.13 14.35 -19.88
CA LYS A 113 -5.38 12.91 -19.74
C LYS A 113 -4.08 12.09 -19.81
N VAL A 114 -4.02 11.07 -18.99
CA VAL A 114 -2.87 10.21 -18.78
C VAL A 114 -2.69 9.23 -19.94
N SER A 115 -1.50 9.13 -20.49
CA SER A 115 -1.09 8.12 -21.45
C SER A 115 -0.57 6.86 -20.74
N ARG A 116 -0.36 5.77 -21.49
CA ARG A 116 0.33 4.58 -21.00
C ARG A 116 1.75 4.91 -20.51
N ARG A 117 2.50 5.68 -21.29
CA ARG A 117 3.89 6.08 -20.95
C ARG A 117 3.97 6.89 -19.67
N ASP A 118 2.98 7.74 -19.41
CA ASP A 118 2.90 8.49 -18.14
C ASP A 118 2.81 7.54 -16.94
N LEU A 119 2.13 6.42 -17.07
CA LEU A 119 1.98 5.43 -16.00
C LEU A 119 3.17 4.44 -15.91
N GLU A 120 3.98 4.32 -16.92
CA GLU A 120 5.26 3.58 -16.88
C GLU A 120 6.39 4.42 -16.26
N GLU A 121 6.23 5.74 -16.20
CA GLU A 121 7.18 6.65 -15.58
C GLU A 121 7.02 6.67 -14.05
N PRO A 122 8.07 6.31 -13.27
CA PRO A 122 7.97 6.11 -11.82
C PRO A 122 7.42 7.30 -11.04
N MET A 123 7.96 8.51 -11.28
CA MET A 123 7.53 9.71 -10.55
C MET A 123 6.06 10.03 -10.79
N ARG A 124 5.64 9.90 -12.04
CA ARG A 124 4.27 10.16 -12.46
C ARG A 124 3.29 9.13 -11.92
N ASN A 125 3.65 7.85 -11.99
CA ASN A 125 2.86 6.75 -11.48
C ASN A 125 2.63 6.89 -9.97
N LEU A 126 3.72 7.16 -9.23
CA LEU A 126 3.64 7.32 -7.78
C LEU A 126 2.87 8.56 -7.37
N ARG A 127 3.04 9.69 -8.07
CA ARG A 127 2.24 10.89 -7.79
C ARG A 127 0.75 10.62 -7.93
N LEU A 128 0.33 10.08 -9.07
CA LEU A 128 -1.10 9.83 -9.34
C LEU A 128 -1.68 8.74 -8.45
N GLY A 129 -0.96 7.63 -8.29
CA GLY A 129 -1.41 6.50 -7.48
C GLY A 129 -1.48 6.83 -5.99
N SER A 130 -0.50 7.59 -5.46
CA SER A 130 -0.49 8.00 -4.05
C SER A 130 -1.65 8.95 -3.71
N ILE A 131 -1.96 9.90 -4.60
CA ILE A 131 -3.13 10.77 -4.44
C ILE A 131 -4.41 9.93 -4.40
N TYR A 132 -4.58 8.99 -5.33
CA TYR A 132 -5.76 8.14 -5.37
C TYR A 132 -5.90 7.24 -4.14
N ILE A 133 -4.80 6.62 -3.68
CA ILE A 133 -4.81 5.77 -2.48
C ILE A 133 -5.12 6.61 -1.24
N ARG A 134 -4.52 7.80 -1.11
CA ARG A 134 -4.80 8.71 0.01
C ARG A 134 -6.25 9.14 0.03
N GLU A 135 -6.83 9.39 -1.14
CA GLU A 135 -8.26 9.67 -1.27
C GLU A 135 -9.12 8.50 -0.78
N LEU A 136 -8.80 7.27 -1.17
CA LEU A 136 -9.50 6.10 -0.65
C LEU A 136 -9.38 5.97 0.86
N ILE A 137 -8.20 6.23 1.43
CA ILE A 137 -7.97 6.21 2.87
C ILE A 137 -8.87 7.25 3.57
N HIS A 138 -8.89 8.49 3.06
CA HIS A 138 -9.76 9.54 3.60
C HIS A 138 -11.24 9.16 3.54
N ARG A 139 -11.71 8.69 2.39
CA ARG A 139 -13.11 8.27 2.20
C ARG A 139 -13.56 7.16 3.14
N HIS A 140 -12.64 6.34 3.56
CA HIS A 140 -12.90 5.25 4.50
C HIS A 140 -12.44 5.59 5.93
N HIS A 141 -12.48 6.87 6.32
CA HIS A 141 -12.20 7.35 7.68
C HIS A 141 -10.84 6.88 8.20
N ASP A 142 -9.82 6.97 7.36
CA ASP A 142 -8.45 6.52 7.62
C ASP A 142 -8.31 5.01 7.94
N ASN A 143 -9.33 4.20 7.64
CA ASN A 143 -9.26 2.75 7.75
C ASN A 143 -8.52 2.14 6.55
N TRP A 144 -7.25 1.82 6.75
CA TRP A 144 -6.38 1.27 5.70
C TRP A 144 -6.86 -0.07 5.15
N ALA A 145 -7.44 -0.93 5.99
CA ALA A 145 -7.92 -2.23 5.53
C ALA A 145 -9.05 -2.07 4.50
N VAL A 146 -9.99 -1.19 4.78
CA VAL A 146 -11.11 -0.91 3.87
C VAL A 146 -10.62 -0.19 2.62
N ALA A 147 -9.75 0.82 2.77
CA ALA A 147 -9.21 1.58 1.65
C ALA A 147 -8.41 0.69 0.67
N LEU A 148 -7.57 -0.20 1.20
CA LEU A 148 -6.82 -1.17 0.40
C LEU A 148 -7.72 -2.22 -0.26
N ALA A 149 -8.81 -2.63 0.42
CA ALA A 149 -9.83 -3.48 -0.19
C ALA A 149 -10.51 -2.78 -1.38
N ALA A 150 -10.84 -1.49 -1.22
CA ALA A 150 -11.38 -0.66 -2.29
C ALA A 150 -10.39 -0.48 -3.45
N TYR A 151 -9.11 -0.30 -3.14
CA TYR A 151 -8.06 -0.19 -4.16
C TYR A 151 -7.94 -1.45 -5.00
N ASN A 152 -7.91 -2.62 -4.35
CA ASN A 152 -7.69 -3.91 -5.00
C ASN A 152 -8.94 -4.44 -5.73
N ALA A 153 -10.10 -4.43 -5.05
CA ALA A 153 -11.34 -5.01 -5.58
C ALA A 153 -12.27 -3.99 -6.26
N GLY A 154 -11.94 -2.72 -6.17
CA GLY A 154 -12.73 -1.60 -6.67
C GLY A 154 -13.70 -1.03 -5.63
N PRO A 155 -13.98 0.30 -5.71
CA PRO A 155 -14.81 1.00 -4.71
C PRO A 155 -16.23 0.43 -4.58
N GLY A 156 -16.85 0.00 -5.68
CA GLY A 156 -18.20 -0.58 -5.65
C GLY A 156 -18.26 -1.88 -4.84
N THR A 157 -17.25 -2.76 -5.00
CA THR A 157 -17.15 -3.99 -4.22
C THR A 157 -16.91 -3.69 -2.74
N ALA A 158 -16.05 -2.72 -2.45
CA ALA A 158 -15.79 -2.31 -1.07
C ALA A 158 -17.05 -1.74 -0.41
N SER A 159 -17.81 -0.90 -1.11
CA SER A 159 -19.09 -0.37 -0.62
C SER A 159 -20.09 -1.48 -0.30
N TRP A 160 -20.12 -2.55 -1.10
CA TRP A 160 -20.97 -3.71 -0.83
C TRP A 160 -20.53 -4.45 0.45
N TRP A 161 -19.23 -4.60 0.69
CA TRP A 161 -18.73 -5.17 1.96
C TRP A 161 -19.07 -4.28 3.15
N LEU A 162 -18.90 -2.96 3.00
CA LEU A 162 -19.21 -2.01 4.07
C LEU A 162 -20.67 -2.08 4.50
N SER A 163 -21.61 -2.19 3.55
CA SER A 163 -23.04 -2.31 3.88
C SER A 163 -23.39 -3.54 4.72
N ARG A 164 -22.51 -4.56 4.74
CA ARG A 164 -22.71 -5.81 5.46
C ARG A 164 -21.88 -5.93 6.74
N PHE A 165 -20.74 -5.29 6.77
CA PHE A 165 -19.71 -5.51 7.79
C PHE A 165 -19.34 -4.23 8.54
N ALA A 166 -20.15 -3.17 8.41
CA ALA A 166 -19.99 -1.95 9.20
C ALA A 166 -19.96 -2.25 10.71
N GLY A 167 -19.12 -1.54 11.44
CA GLY A 167 -18.97 -1.71 12.89
C GLY A 167 -18.11 -2.90 13.33
N LEU A 168 -17.70 -3.80 12.42
CA LEU A 168 -16.73 -4.85 12.75
C LEU A 168 -15.34 -4.27 12.96
N ASN A 169 -14.52 -4.95 13.74
CA ASN A 169 -13.09 -4.65 13.78
C ASN A 169 -12.44 -4.93 12.42
N SER A 170 -11.42 -4.15 12.06
CA SER A 170 -10.76 -4.25 10.74
C SER A 170 -10.16 -5.63 10.46
N ASP A 171 -9.67 -6.34 11.45
CA ASP A 171 -9.16 -7.72 11.32
C ASP A 171 -10.30 -8.71 11.02
N THR A 172 -11.42 -8.60 11.75
CA THR A 172 -12.63 -9.40 11.48
C THR A 172 -13.18 -9.09 10.10
N PHE A 173 -13.24 -7.82 9.70
CA PHE A 173 -13.65 -7.41 8.36
C PHE A 173 -12.82 -8.10 7.27
N VAL A 174 -11.49 -8.12 7.41
CA VAL A 174 -10.60 -8.77 6.44
C VAL A 174 -10.93 -10.26 6.28
N GLU A 175 -11.28 -10.95 7.37
CA GLU A 175 -11.66 -12.37 7.32
C GLU A 175 -13.06 -12.60 6.71
N GLN A 176 -13.93 -11.59 6.70
CA GLN A 176 -15.27 -11.67 6.09
C GLN A 176 -15.26 -11.38 4.58
N ILE A 177 -14.16 -10.87 4.04
CA ILE A 177 -14.04 -10.60 2.59
C ILE A 177 -14.09 -11.93 1.82
N THR A 178 -15.02 -12.02 0.87
CA THR A 178 -15.26 -13.24 0.09
C THR A 178 -14.28 -13.46 -1.06
N TYR A 179 -13.39 -12.50 -1.33
CA TYR A 179 -12.41 -12.55 -2.40
C TYR A 179 -11.02 -12.96 -1.86
N PRO A 180 -10.60 -14.23 -2.01
CA PRO A 180 -9.33 -14.72 -1.43
C PRO A 180 -8.10 -13.92 -1.87
N ASN A 181 -8.09 -13.44 -3.12
CA ASN A 181 -7.01 -12.61 -3.64
C ASN A 181 -6.90 -11.27 -2.88
N THR A 182 -8.04 -10.63 -2.59
CA THR A 182 -8.09 -9.37 -1.82
C THR A 182 -7.68 -9.60 -0.38
N VAL A 183 -8.16 -10.68 0.26
CA VAL A 183 -7.72 -11.06 1.62
C VAL A 183 -6.21 -11.24 1.68
N GLY A 184 -5.66 -12.01 0.74
CA GLY A 184 -4.21 -12.21 0.65
C GLY A 184 -3.43 -10.92 0.39
N TYR A 185 -3.97 -10.02 -0.43
CA TYR A 185 -3.41 -8.70 -0.70
C TYR A 185 -3.34 -7.85 0.57
N LEU A 186 -4.44 -7.73 1.30
CA LEU A 186 -4.52 -6.95 2.54
C LEU A 186 -3.55 -7.48 3.60
N LYS A 187 -3.57 -8.78 3.85
CA LYS A 187 -2.70 -9.42 4.84
C LYS A 187 -1.22 -9.20 4.53
N ARG A 188 -0.84 -9.26 3.25
CA ARG A 188 0.54 -9.01 2.83
C ARG A 188 0.96 -7.56 3.05
N ILE A 189 0.18 -6.59 2.57
CA ILE A 189 0.55 -5.18 2.67
C ILE A 189 0.57 -4.73 4.13
N LEU A 190 -0.50 -4.96 4.87
CA LEU A 190 -0.59 -4.54 6.28
C LEU A 190 0.48 -5.22 7.14
N GLY A 191 0.82 -6.48 6.82
CA GLY A 191 1.84 -7.23 7.55
C GLY A 191 3.28 -6.77 7.27
N VAL A 192 3.62 -6.30 6.07
CA VAL A 192 4.99 -5.86 5.76
C VAL A 192 5.22 -4.36 5.95
N THR A 193 4.17 -3.55 6.03
CA THR A 193 4.31 -2.11 6.24
C THR A 193 5.13 -1.76 7.48
N PRO A 194 4.90 -2.35 8.68
CA PRO A 194 5.74 -2.11 9.84
C PRO A 194 7.21 -2.52 9.64
N MET A 195 7.46 -3.49 8.77
CA MET A 195 8.82 -3.91 8.44
C MET A 195 9.53 -2.87 7.57
N TYR A 196 8.84 -2.29 6.58
CA TYR A 196 9.37 -1.18 5.81
C TYR A 196 9.73 0.01 6.71
N TRP A 197 8.89 0.37 7.68
CA TRP A 197 9.24 1.38 8.67
C TRP A 197 10.52 1.03 9.42
N SER A 198 10.61 -0.17 9.96
CA SER A 198 11.76 -0.58 10.78
C SER A 198 13.07 -0.65 9.99
N LEU A 199 13.01 -1.13 8.74
CA LEU A 199 14.19 -1.35 7.91
C LEU A 199 14.70 -0.10 7.22
N HIS A 200 13.77 0.76 6.80
CA HIS A 200 14.08 1.88 5.92
C HIS A 200 13.86 3.26 6.55
N TYR A 201 13.49 3.29 7.85
CA TYR A 201 13.27 4.54 8.57
C TYR A 201 14.38 5.60 8.32
N PRO A 202 15.69 5.26 8.39
CA PRO A 202 16.72 6.26 8.15
C PRO A 202 16.71 6.86 6.73
N LEU A 203 16.24 6.08 5.74
CA LEU A 203 16.14 6.51 4.33
C LEU A 203 14.84 7.26 4.05
N LEU A 204 13.78 6.93 4.75
CA LEU A 204 12.47 7.57 4.62
C LEU A 204 12.36 8.87 5.42
N GLY A 205 13.32 9.15 6.31
CA GLY A 205 13.48 10.45 6.98
C GLY A 205 12.42 10.80 8.03
N ARG A 206 11.58 9.85 8.44
CA ARG A 206 10.55 10.06 9.47
C ARG A 206 10.53 8.93 10.48
N LYS A 207 10.29 9.26 11.75
CA LYS A 207 10.00 8.28 12.79
C LYS A 207 8.69 7.58 12.43
N PRO A 208 8.64 6.23 12.49
CA PRO A 208 7.39 5.52 12.28
C PRO A 208 6.37 6.03 13.30
N VAL A 209 5.33 6.67 12.82
CA VAL A 209 4.10 6.81 13.57
C VAL A 209 3.36 5.53 13.25
N ALA A 210 3.27 4.62 14.21
CA ALA A 210 2.36 3.49 14.05
C ALA A 210 0.98 4.10 13.77
N PRO A 211 0.35 3.80 12.63
CA PRO A 211 -0.99 4.27 12.44
C PRO A 211 -1.82 3.67 13.56
N GLU A 212 -2.49 4.51 14.31
CA GLU A 212 -3.67 4.06 15.03
C GLU A 212 -4.65 3.66 13.94
N LEU A 213 -4.59 2.40 13.53
CA LEU A 213 -5.56 1.87 12.58
C LEU A 213 -6.91 1.96 13.27
N PRO A 214 -7.90 2.61 12.66
CA PRO A 214 -9.25 2.55 13.17
C PRO A 214 -9.62 1.09 13.38
N LEU A 215 -10.00 0.74 14.57
CA LEU A 215 -10.33 -0.65 14.92
C LEU A 215 -11.67 -1.07 14.33
N GLN A 216 -12.47 -0.11 13.86
CA GLN A 216 -13.81 -0.38 13.34
C GLN A 216 -13.96 0.02 11.88
N VAL A 217 -14.69 -0.79 11.16
CA VAL A 217 -15.12 -0.52 9.79
C VAL A 217 -16.19 0.58 9.83
N PRO A 218 -16.04 1.67 9.06
CA PRO A 218 -17.01 2.75 9.05
C PRO A 218 -18.36 2.28 8.52
N ASP A 219 -19.43 2.89 9.01
CA ASP A 219 -20.80 2.65 8.57
C ASP A 219 -21.18 3.41 7.29
N ASN A 220 -20.38 4.39 6.93
CA ASN A 220 -20.56 5.20 5.73
C ASN A 220 -19.25 5.40 4.96
N VAL A 221 -19.37 5.81 3.72
CA VAL A 221 -18.26 6.20 2.84
C VAL A 221 -18.40 7.68 2.58
N LEU A 222 -17.35 8.46 2.87
CA LEU A 222 -17.34 9.87 2.52
C LEU A 222 -17.43 10.02 0.99
N PRO A 223 -18.09 11.05 0.48
CA PRO A 223 -18.20 11.28 -0.95
C PRO A 223 -16.80 11.37 -1.57
N PHE A 224 -16.69 10.95 -2.82
CA PHE A 224 -15.50 11.25 -3.62
C PHE A 224 -15.40 12.78 -3.70
N LEU A 225 -14.19 13.31 -3.71
CA LEU A 225 -13.98 14.72 -4.02
C LEU A 225 -14.68 14.99 -5.36
N ASP A 226 -15.83 15.60 -5.27
CA ASP A 226 -16.77 15.66 -6.36
C ASP A 226 -16.35 16.68 -7.41
N GLU A 227 -17.12 16.64 -8.53
CA GLU A 227 -17.02 17.59 -9.64
C GLU A 227 -17.28 19.04 -9.22
N SER A 228 -17.72 19.28 -7.96
CA SER A 228 -18.02 20.60 -7.38
C SER A 228 -16.82 21.28 -6.69
N GLY A 229 -15.61 20.71 -6.80
CA GLY A 229 -14.38 21.39 -6.36
C GLY A 229 -13.92 21.08 -4.94
N GLY A 230 -14.28 19.93 -4.41
CA GLY A 230 -13.66 19.39 -3.19
C GLY A 230 -12.15 19.27 -3.39
N ARG A 231 -11.36 19.75 -2.41
CA ARG A 231 -9.89 19.82 -2.50
C ARG A 231 -9.30 18.43 -2.64
N CYS A 232 -8.55 18.18 -3.70
CA CYS A 232 -7.75 16.97 -3.81
C CYS A 232 -6.74 16.87 -2.67
N PRO A 233 -6.49 15.69 -2.10
CA PRO A 233 -5.49 15.49 -1.06
C PRO A 233 -4.13 16.01 -1.55
N GLY A 234 -3.52 16.92 -0.79
CA GLY A 234 -2.22 17.49 -1.12
C GLY A 234 -2.24 18.80 -1.91
N ALA A 235 -3.38 19.36 -2.26
CA ALA A 235 -3.44 20.76 -2.69
C ALA A 235 -3.05 21.64 -1.50
N LYS A 236 -1.89 22.30 -1.56
CA LYS A 236 -1.48 23.29 -0.56
C LYS A 236 -2.54 24.38 -0.52
N GLU A 237 -2.93 24.76 0.68
CA GLU A 237 -3.63 26.02 0.86
C GLU A 237 -2.65 27.14 0.50
N ASP A 238 -2.78 27.70 -0.70
CA ASP A 238 -2.17 28.98 -1.00
C ASP A 238 -2.91 30.02 -0.16
N SER A 239 -2.29 30.38 0.95
CA SER A 239 -2.66 31.50 1.83
C SER A 239 -1.77 32.68 1.56
#